data_4eda65ed11301e7a6336e05bd28ca4b5
#
_entry.id   4eda65ed11301e7a6336e05bd28ca4b5
#
_cell.length_a   1.000
_cell.length_b   1.000
_cell.length_c   1.000
_cell.angle_alpha   90.00
_cell.angle_beta   90.00
_cell.angle_gamma   90.00
#
_symmetry.space_group_name_H-M   'P 1'
#
loop_
_entity.id
_entity.type
_entity.pdbx_description
1 polymer ?
#
loop_
_entity_poly.entity_id
_entity_poly.type
_entity_poly.pdbx_seq_one_letter_code
_entity_poly.pdbx_strand_id
1 'polypeptide(L)' 'MATTSSNSCPLVELEAEIVELEETILDRATRDRLLDMPKKLFTEAQEYHRRGNVEETRLTLNSACRLVERAKRELKI' A
#
# COMPACT_ATOMS: atom_id res chain seq x y z
N MET A 1 7.77 19.64 8.61
CA MET A 1 7.84 19.25 8.28
C MET A 1 7.42 18.69 7.64
N ALA A 2 7.38 18.72 7.58
CA ALA A 2 7.19 18.30 7.03
C ALA A 2 6.80 17.76 6.40
N THR A 3 6.67 17.56 6.17
CA THR A 3 6.45 17.10 5.64
C THR A 3 6.12 16.62 4.84
N THR A 4 6.19 16.45 4.60
CA THR A 4 6.07 16.04 3.94
C THR A 4 5.63 15.53 3.06
N SER A 5 5.67 15.47 2.74
CA SER A 5 5.37 15.09 1.95
C SER A 5 4.70 14.46 1.40
N SER A 6 4.34 14.48 1.44
CA SER A 6 3.81 13.75 0.98
C SER A 6 2.95 13.61 -0.15
N ASN A 7 3.15 13.85 -1.13
CA ASN A 7 2.37 13.72 -2.32
C ASN A 7 2.31 12.32 -2.81
N SER A 8 3.28 11.55 -2.43
CA SER A 8 3.33 10.16 -2.85
C SER A 8 3.41 9.29 -1.62
N CYS A 9 2.97 8.07 -1.79
CA CYS A 9 2.99 7.10 -0.72
C CYS A 9 4.32 6.36 -0.79
N PRO A 10 5.30 6.67 0.05
CA PRO A 10 6.58 5.97 -0.02
C PRO A 10 6.42 4.50 0.33
N LEU A 11 7.37 3.71 -0.15
CA LEU A 11 7.33 2.27 0.06
C LEU A 11 7.23 1.92 1.54
N VAL A 12 7.99 2.62 2.37
CA VAL A 12 8.00 2.34 3.80
C VAL A 12 6.65 2.58 4.43
N GLU A 13 6.00 3.68 4.06
CA GLU A 13 4.69 3.98 4.62
C GLU A 13 3.63 3.00 4.15
N LEU A 14 3.70 2.62 2.89
CA LEU A 14 2.76 1.65 2.36
C LEU A 14 2.91 0.31 3.08
N GLU A 15 4.15 -0.11 3.29
CA GLU A 15 4.39 -1.35 4.01
C GLU A 15 3.81 -1.29 5.41
N ALA A 16 4.03 -0.18 6.10
CA ALA A 16 3.52 -0.02 7.45
C ALA A 16 1.99 -0.08 7.49
N GLU A 17 1.35 0.54 6.50
CA GLU A 17 -0.11 0.53 6.45
C GLU A 17 -0.65 -0.86 6.18
N ILE A 18 0.00 -1.60 5.30
CA ILE A 18 -0.42 -2.96 5.01
C ILE A 18 -0.29 -3.84 6.26
N VAL A 19 0.84 -3.71 6.97
CA VAL A 19 1.04 -4.48 8.19
C VAL A 19 -0.02 -4.10 9.23
N GLU A 20 -0.30 -2.82 9.36
CA GLU A 20 -1.30 -2.36 10.31
C GLU A 20 -2.66 -2.95 10.00
N LEU A 21 -3.04 -2.96 8.73
CA LEU A 21 -4.31 -3.56 8.33
C LEU A 21 -4.33 -5.05 8.58
N GLU A 22 -3.22 -5.73 8.35
CA GLU A 22 -3.15 -7.16 8.62
C GLU A 22 -3.42 -7.45 10.09
N GLU A 23 -2.93 -6.59 10.96
CA GLU A 23 -3.15 -6.78 12.39
C GLU A 23 -4.55 -6.36 12.82
N THR A 24 -5.14 -5.42 12.10
CA THR A 24 -6.47 -4.94 12.43
C THR A 24 -7.56 -5.90 11.97
N ILE A 25 -7.39 -6.49 10.79
CA ILE A 25 -8.40 -7.39 10.22
C ILE A 25 -8.21 -8.78 10.82
N LEU A 26 -9.13 -9.18 11.68
CA LEU A 26 -9.04 -10.47 12.36
C LEU A 26 -9.50 -11.60 11.47
N ASP A 27 -10.46 -11.34 10.58
CA ASP A 27 -10.99 -12.37 9.71
C ASP A 27 -10.02 -12.61 8.54
N ARG A 28 -9.55 -13.82 8.43
CA ARG A 28 -8.55 -14.15 7.43
C ARG A 28 -9.06 -13.96 6.00
N ALA A 29 -10.29 -14.37 5.75
CA ALA A 29 -10.86 -14.26 4.40
C ALA A 29 -10.96 -12.80 3.99
N THR A 30 -11.43 -11.94 4.90
CA THR A 30 -11.53 -10.53 4.62
C THR A 30 -10.15 -9.93 4.41
N ARG A 31 -9.19 -10.31 5.24
CA ARG A 31 -7.83 -9.81 5.12
C ARG A 31 -7.24 -10.15 3.77
N ASP A 32 -7.37 -11.42 3.36
CA ASP A 32 -6.83 -11.83 2.08
C ASP A 32 -7.51 -11.09 0.94
N ARG A 33 -8.84 -10.95 1.01
CA ARG A 33 -9.58 -10.27 -0.04
C ARG A 33 -9.18 -8.82 -0.18
N LEU A 34 -9.00 -8.12 0.92
CA LEU A 34 -8.71 -6.69 0.89
C LEU A 34 -7.25 -6.37 0.66
N LEU A 35 -6.35 -7.25 1.07
CA LEU A 35 -4.92 -6.96 1.01
C LEU A 35 -4.17 -7.68 -0.09
N ASP A 36 -4.81 -8.60 -0.79
CA ASP A 36 -4.13 -9.35 -1.83
C ASP A 36 -3.54 -8.43 -2.90
N MET A 37 -4.37 -7.54 -3.45
CA MET A 37 -3.90 -6.63 -4.48
C MET A 37 -2.89 -5.60 -3.95
N PRO A 38 -3.15 -4.96 -2.80
CA PRO A 38 -2.14 -4.04 -2.26
C PRO A 38 -0.78 -4.69 -2.06
N LYS A 39 -0.76 -5.93 -1.57
CA LYS A 39 0.51 -6.62 -1.38
C LYS A 39 1.21 -6.90 -2.70
N LYS A 40 0.45 -7.30 -3.71
CA LYS A 40 1.01 -7.54 -5.04
C LYS A 40 1.61 -6.26 -5.59
N LEU A 41 0.87 -5.17 -5.51
CA LEU A 41 1.35 -3.90 -6.03
C LEU A 41 2.56 -3.41 -5.26
N PHE A 42 2.58 -3.65 -3.95
CA PHE A 42 3.73 -3.28 -3.15
C PHE A 42 4.97 -4.02 -3.63
N THR A 43 4.85 -5.31 -3.87
CA THR A 43 5.96 -6.12 -4.36
C THR A 43 6.44 -5.61 -5.72
N GLU A 44 5.51 -5.29 -6.61
CA GLU A 44 5.86 -4.75 -7.91
C GLU A 44 6.56 -3.41 -7.79
N ALA A 45 6.09 -2.56 -6.90
CA ALA A 45 6.71 -1.26 -6.70
C ALA A 45 8.14 -1.42 -6.20
N GLN A 46 8.37 -2.38 -5.30
CA GLN A 46 9.72 -2.65 -4.83
C GLN A 46 10.63 -3.07 -5.97
N GLU A 47 10.11 -3.89 -6.86
CA GLU A 47 10.88 -4.36 -7.99
C GLU A 47 11.24 -3.22 -8.93
N TYR A 48 10.26 -2.38 -9.25
CA TYR A 48 10.53 -1.21 -10.09
C TYR A 48 11.52 -0.28 -9.44
N HIS A 49 11.38 -0.08 -8.14
CA HIS A 49 12.28 0.80 -7.41
C HIS A 49 13.72 0.28 -7.48
N ARG A 50 13.88 -1.03 -7.33
CA ARG A 50 15.21 -1.64 -7.37
C ARG A 50 15.84 -1.49 -8.74
N ARG A 51 15.02 -1.49 -9.79
CA ARG A 51 15.50 -1.31 -11.15
C ARG A 51 15.75 0.14 -11.52
N GLY A 52 15.42 1.06 -10.64
CA GLY A 52 15.58 2.47 -10.92
C GLY A 52 14.46 3.07 -11.76
N ASN A 53 13.37 2.35 -11.92
CA ASN A 53 12.24 2.82 -12.72
C ASN A 53 11.32 3.67 -11.84
N VAL A 54 11.67 4.95 -11.72
CA VAL A 54 11.00 5.85 -10.80
C VAL A 54 9.52 6.04 -11.15
N GLU A 55 9.24 6.18 -12.43
CA GLU A 55 7.87 6.46 -12.86
C GLU A 55 6.94 5.29 -12.56
N GLU A 56 7.35 4.08 -12.92
CA GLU A 56 6.53 2.91 -12.65
C GLU A 56 6.37 2.69 -11.16
N THR A 57 7.42 2.94 -10.40
CA THR A 57 7.34 2.84 -8.95
C THR A 57 6.25 3.76 -8.42
N ARG A 58 6.26 5.00 -8.86
CA ARG A 58 5.29 5.98 -8.38
C ARG A 58 3.87 5.60 -8.77
N LEU A 59 3.66 5.18 -10.01
CA LEU A 59 2.33 4.81 -10.46
C LEU A 59 1.80 3.60 -9.68
N THR A 60 2.66 2.61 -9.49
CA THR A 60 2.26 1.41 -8.77
C THR A 60 1.95 1.73 -7.31
N LEU A 61 2.77 2.59 -6.69
CA LEU A 61 2.52 3.00 -5.32
C LEU A 61 1.20 3.74 -5.18
N ASN A 62 0.90 4.62 -6.13
CA ASN A 62 -0.37 5.35 -6.09
C ASN A 62 -1.55 4.40 -6.16
N SER A 63 -1.48 3.40 -7.03
CA SER A 63 -2.54 2.41 -7.13
C SER A 63 -2.69 1.65 -5.83
N ALA A 64 -1.57 1.22 -5.25
CA ALA A 64 -1.61 0.48 -4.00
C ALA A 64 -2.20 1.31 -2.87
N CYS A 65 -1.83 2.59 -2.81
CA CYS A 65 -2.36 3.48 -1.77
C CYS A 65 -3.87 3.63 -1.89
N ARG A 66 -4.37 3.73 -3.10
CA ARG A 66 -5.82 3.82 -3.31
C ARG A 66 -6.53 2.59 -2.80
N LEU A 67 -5.95 1.43 -3.08
CA LEU A 67 -6.56 0.18 -2.61
C LEU A 67 -6.52 0.08 -1.10
N VAL A 68 -5.45 0.53 -0.49
CA VAL A 68 -5.35 0.54 0.97
C VAL A 68 -6.40 1.47 1.57
N GLU A 69 -6.57 2.65 1.00
CA GLU A 69 -7.58 3.58 1.49
C GLU A 69 -8.98 3.01 1.33
N ARG A 70 -9.21 2.33 0.22
CA ARG A 70 -10.50 1.70 0.00
C ARG A 70 -10.76 0.62 1.04
N ALA A 71 -9.73 -0.17 1.37
CA ALA A 71 -9.85 -1.18 2.40
C ALA A 71 -10.19 -0.55 3.74
N LYS A 72 -9.53 0.55 4.07
CA LYS A 72 -9.83 1.25 5.31
C LYS A 72 -11.26 1.71 5.37
N ARG A 73 -11.78 2.21 4.26
CA ARG A 73 -13.19 2.64 4.21
C ARG A 73 -14.12 1.47 4.43
N GLU A 74 -13.84 0.33 3.81
CA GLU A 74 -14.69 -0.83 4.01
C GLU A 74 -14.69 -1.28 5.45
N LEU A 75 -13.56 -1.15 6.10
CA LEU A 75 -13.44 -1.54 7.50
C LEU A 75 -13.91 -0.44 8.45
N LYS A 76 -14.17 0.74 7.93
CA LYS A 76 -14.63 1.88 8.72
C LYS A 76 -13.63 2.26 9.80
N ILE A 77 -12.39 2.22 9.43
CA ILE A 77 -11.33 2.62 10.35
C ILE A 77 -11.06 4.12 10.22
#